data_0b0bc1c849828543abf65708f35fe92a
#
_entry.id   0b0bc1c849828543abf65708f35fe92a
#
_cell.length_a   1.000
_cell.length_b   1.000
_cell.length_c   1.000
_cell.angle_alpha   90.00
_cell.angle_beta   90.00
_cell.angle_gamma   90.00
#
_symmetry.space_group_name_H-M   'P 1'
#
loop_
_entity.id
_entity.type
_entity.pdbx_description
1 polymer ?
#
loop_
_entity_poly.entity_id
_entity_poly.type
_entity_poly.pdbx_seq_one_letter_code
_entity_poly.pdbx_strand_id
1 'polypeptide(L)'
;MRCSFSAFCEHHLLPFFGTAQVVYLPGEQITGLSKISRVVNELCKRPQIQERITSETAEVMMRLSPVGVLVDLVAEHTCMRVRGVRDACSSTRTRVATGDFKNDVDLRNQAVSMLD
;
A
#
# COMPACT_ATOMS: atom_id res chain seq x y z
N MET A 1 8.06 1.69 7.36
CA MET A 1 8.73 1.56 6.06
C MET A 1 7.96 2.33 5.00
N ARG A 2 8.65 3.15 4.26
CA ARG A 2 8.07 3.96 3.19
C ARG A 2 8.85 3.72 1.89
N CYS A 3 8.17 3.50 0.79
CA CYS A 3 8.80 3.34 -0.52
C CYS A 3 7.94 3.95 -1.62
N SER A 4 8.56 4.27 -2.76
CA SER A 4 7.84 4.69 -3.94
C SER A 4 7.39 3.46 -4.74
N PHE A 5 6.33 3.62 -5.53
CA PHE A 5 5.86 2.59 -6.43
C PHE A 5 5.27 3.20 -7.68
N SER A 6 5.24 2.41 -8.74
CA SER A 6 4.52 2.74 -9.97
C SER A 6 3.99 1.46 -10.60
N ALA A 7 2.82 1.55 -11.20
CA ALA A 7 2.15 0.44 -11.85
C ALA A 7 1.29 0.94 -12.99
N PHE A 8 0.79 0.02 -13.82
CA PHE A 8 -0.18 0.34 -14.87
C PHE A 8 -1.57 -0.07 -14.41
N CYS A 9 -2.52 0.86 -14.53
CA CYS A 9 -3.92 0.61 -14.24
C CYS A 9 -4.47 -0.45 -15.22
N GLU A 10 -5.08 -1.52 -14.71
CA GLU A 10 -5.58 -2.59 -15.56
C GLU A 10 -6.75 -2.17 -16.45
N HIS A 11 -7.48 -1.10 -16.08
CA HIS A 11 -8.61 -0.61 -16.87
C HIS A 11 -8.19 0.21 -18.09
N HIS A 12 -7.14 1.03 -17.95
CA HIS A 12 -6.77 2.00 -18.98
C HIS A 12 -5.35 1.80 -19.50
N LEU A 13 -4.56 0.93 -18.87
CA LEU A 13 -3.13 0.71 -19.12
C LEU A 13 -2.32 2.00 -19.08
N LEU A 14 -2.76 2.96 -18.27
CA LEU A 14 -2.04 4.19 -17.99
C LEU A 14 -1.36 4.09 -16.62
N PRO A 15 -0.20 4.72 -16.45
CA PRO A 15 0.52 4.59 -15.19
C PRO A 15 -0.17 5.31 -14.05
N PHE A 16 -0.02 4.74 -12.86
CA PHE A 16 -0.25 5.43 -11.60
C PHE A 16 0.98 5.20 -10.70
N PHE A 17 1.27 6.16 -9.85
CA PHE A 17 2.49 6.14 -9.07
C PHE A 17 2.30 6.94 -7.78
N GLY A 18 3.10 6.62 -6.81
CA GLY A 18 3.02 7.30 -5.53
C GLY A 18 3.90 6.67 -4.46
N THR A 19 3.40 6.69 -3.25
CA THR A 19 4.12 6.24 -2.06
C THR A 19 3.33 5.16 -1.33
N ALA A 20 4.02 4.09 -0.97
CA ALA A 20 3.49 3.02 -0.12
C ALA A 20 4.14 3.12 1.25
N GLN A 21 3.35 3.04 2.30
CA GLN A 21 3.82 2.99 3.67
C GLN A 21 3.29 1.72 4.33
N VAL A 22 4.18 1.01 4.99
CA VAL A 22 3.84 -0.23 5.69
C VAL A 22 4.28 -0.09 7.14
N VAL A 23 3.33 -0.25 8.05
CA VAL A 23 3.58 -0.33 9.49
C VAL A 23 3.23 -1.75 9.92
N TYR A 24 4.15 -2.44 10.58
CA TYR A 24 3.83 -3.75 11.12
C TYR A 24 4.41 -3.90 12.51
N LEU A 25 3.68 -4.65 13.33
CA LEU A 25 4.11 -5.03 14.66
C LEU A 25 4.56 -6.49 14.58
N PRO A 26 5.87 -6.76 14.64
CA PRO A 26 6.37 -8.11 14.40
C PRO A 26 5.96 -9.07 15.53
N GLY A 27 5.75 -10.33 15.16
CA GLY A 27 5.62 -11.42 16.11
C GLY A 27 7.00 -12.02 16.36
N GLU A 28 7.13 -13.34 16.14
CA GLU A 28 8.42 -14.03 16.35
C GLU A 28 9.41 -13.78 15.20
N GLN A 29 8.92 -13.36 14.03
CA GLN A 29 9.73 -13.16 12.84
C GLN A 29 9.78 -11.70 12.47
N ILE A 30 10.94 -11.25 11.97
CA ILE A 30 11.12 -9.92 11.41
C ILE A 30 11.59 -10.06 9.97
N THR A 31 11.40 -9.01 9.18
CA THR A 31 11.87 -8.97 7.79
C THR A 31 12.85 -7.81 7.60
N GLY A 32 13.74 -7.97 6.62
CA GLY A 32 14.59 -6.86 6.19
C GLY A 32 13.77 -5.78 5.50
N LEU A 33 14.13 -4.52 5.69
CA LEU A 33 13.39 -3.38 5.15
C LEU A 33 13.28 -3.45 3.62
N SER A 34 14.34 -3.88 2.94
CA SER A 34 14.35 -4.01 1.48
C SER A 34 13.35 -5.05 0.97
N LYS A 35 12.97 -6.02 1.79
CA LYS A 35 12.02 -7.05 1.40
C LYS A 35 10.62 -6.48 1.23
N ILE A 36 10.25 -5.54 2.08
CA ILE A 36 8.94 -4.87 2.00
C ILE A 36 8.83 -4.10 0.67
N SER A 37 9.85 -3.35 0.31
CA SER A 37 9.89 -2.65 -0.98
C SER A 37 9.81 -3.62 -2.15
N ARG A 38 10.48 -4.76 -2.06
CA ARG A 38 10.43 -5.80 -3.11
C ARG A 38 9.05 -6.39 -3.28
N VAL A 39 8.32 -6.61 -2.19
CA VAL A 39 6.94 -7.11 -2.25
C VAL A 39 6.07 -6.13 -3.05
N VAL A 40 6.12 -4.86 -2.71
CA VAL A 40 5.35 -3.83 -3.42
C VAL A 40 5.74 -3.79 -4.90
N ASN A 41 7.03 -3.77 -5.20
CA ASN A 41 7.52 -3.71 -6.58
C ASN A 41 7.13 -4.93 -7.40
N GLU A 42 7.18 -6.13 -6.82
CA GLU A 42 6.75 -7.35 -7.52
C GLU A 42 5.26 -7.32 -7.87
N LEU A 43 4.43 -6.85 -6.94
CA LEU A 43 2.99 -6.71 -7.19
C LEU A 43 2.68 -5.68 -8.27
N CYS A 44 3.56 -4.70 -8.45
CA CYS A 44 3.40 -3.65 -9.46
C CYS A 44 3.84 -4.05 -10.86
N LYS A 45 4.48 -5.20 -11.04
CA LYS A 45 4.99 -5.64 -12.36
C LYS A 45 3.92 -6.08 -13.34
N ARG A 46 2.71 -6.29 -12.89
CA ARG A 46 1.55 -6.63 -13.73
C ARG A 46 0.55 -5.48 -13.70
N PRO A 47 -0.37 -5.39 -14.66
CA PRO A 47 -1.47 -4.42 -14.55
C PRO A 47 -2.23 -4.63 -13.25
N GLN A 48 -2.52 -3.53 -12.55
CA GLN A 48 -3.06 -3.56 -11.20
C GLN A 48 -4.15 -2.51 -10.99
N ILE A 49 -4.82 -2.62 -9.86
CA ILE A 49 -5.58 -1.53 -9.26
C ILE A 49 -4.98 -1.25 -7.88
N GLN A 50 -5.08 -0.01 -7.44
CA GLN A 50 -4.42 0.42 -6.20
C GLN A 50 -4.90 -0.35 -4.97
N GLU A 51 -6.20 -0.62 -4.89
CA GLU A 51 -6.80 -1.36 -3.79
C GLU A 51 -6.22 -2.78 -3.69
N ARG A 52 -5.97 -3.41 -4.83
CA ARG A 52 -5.40 -4.77 -4.85
C ARG A 52 -3.95 -4.78 -4.39
N ILE A 53 -3.16 -3.79 -4.81
CA ILE A 53 -1.77 -3.67 -4.34
C ILE A 53 -1.76 -3.53 -2.82
N THR A 54 -2.64 -2.71 -2.27
CA THR A 54 -2.74 -2.49 -0.83
C THR A 54 -3.08 -3.78 -0.10
N SER A 55 -4.13 -4.49 -0.55
CA SER A 55 -4.58 -5.74 0.07
C SER A 55 -3.56 -6.86 -0.05
N GLU A 56 -2.98 -7.05 -1.23
CA GLU A 56 -2.01 -8.12 -1.46
C GLU A 56 -0.70 -7.88 -0.70
N THR A 57 -0.28 -6.63 -0.55
CA THR A 57 0.88 -6.29 0.29
C THR A 57 0.63 -6.74 1.73
N ALA A 58 -0.54 -6.43 2.27
CA ALA A 58 -0.91 -6.86 3.62
C ALA A 58 -0.95 -8.39 3.74
N GLU A 59 -1.51 -9.08 2.75
CA GLU A 59 -1.58 -10.55 2.73
C GLU A 59 -0.18 -11.18 2.75
N VAL A 60 0.73 -10.67 1.95
CA VAL A 60 2.10 -11.19 1.91
C VAL A 60 2.81 -10.95 3.24
N MET A 61 2.64 -9.77 3.83
CA MET A 61 3.23 -9.46 5.14
C MET A 61 2.67 -10.37 6.24
N MET A 62 1.40 -10.77 6.16
CA MET A 62 0.79 -11.66 7.15
C MET A 62 1.40 -13.07 7.14
N ARG A 63 2.11 -13.46 6.09
CA ARG A 63 2.83 -14.74 6.04
C ARG A 63 3.95 -14.84 7.07
N LEU A 64 4.42 -13.71 7.61
CA LEU A 64 5.40 -13.67 8.69
C LEU A 64 4.76 -13.80 10.07
N SER A 65 3.45 -14.00 10.14
CA SER A 65 2.66 -14.07 11.38
C SER A 65 2.91 -12.87 12.31
N PRO A 66 2.84 -11.64 11.80
CA PRO A 66 2.99 -10.47 12.66
C PRO A 66 1.75 -10.29 13.54
N VAL A 67 1.88 -9.48 14.60
CA VAL A 67 0.75 -9.11 15.44
C VAL A 67 -0.26 -8.29 14.64
N GLY A 68 0.21 -7.42 13.74
CA GLY A 68 -0.64 -6.66 12.87
C GLY A 68 0.13 -5.98 11.75
N VAL A 69 -0.57 -5.65 10.67
CA VAL A 69 -0.01 -4.93 9.52
C VAL A 69 -0.98 -3.83 9.12
N LEU A 70 -0.44 -2.65 8.85
CA LEU A 70 -1.16 -1.53 8.24
C LEU A 70 -0.43 -1.15 6.95
N VAL A 71 -1.16 -1.14 5.85
CA VAL A 71 -0.64 -0.72 4.54
C VAL A 71 -1.42 0.48 4.07
N ASP A 72 -0.70 1.54 3.68
CA ASP A 72 -1.28 2.80 3.23
C ASP A 72 -0.59 3.22 1.94
N LEU A 73 -1.37 3.39 0.88
CA LEU A 73 -0.89 3.85 -0.42
C LEU A 73 -1.54 5.19 -0.77
N VAL A 74 -0.72 6.11 -1.25
CA VAL A 74 -1.20 7.38 -1.83
C VAL A 74 -0.62 7.48 -3.24
N ALA A 75 -1.47 7.65 -4.23
CA ALA A 75 -1.05 7.67 -5.62
C ALA A 75 -1.79 8.69 -6.46
N GLU A 76 -1.12 9.13 -7.51
CA GLU A 76 -1.69 9.91 -8.59
C GLU A 76 -1.92 8.98 -9.79
N HIS A 77 -3.10 9.05 -10.38
CA HIS A 77 -3.48 8.23 -11.51
C HIS A 77 -3.49 9.08 -12.78
N THR A 78 -2.63 8.77 -13.76
CA THR A 78 -2.57 9.56 -14.99
C THR A 78 -3.84 9.44 -15.80
N CYS A 79 -4.63 8.36 -15.67
CA CYS A 79 -5.94 8.26 -16.30
C CYS A 79 -6.93 9.33 -15.82
N MET A 80 -6.70 9.89 -14.63
CA MET A 80 -7.50 11.00 -14.10
C MET A 80 -6.97 12.36 -14.56
N ARG A 81 -5.71 12.43 -15.01
CA ARG A 81 -5.03 13.68 -15.36
C ARG A 81 -5.09 13.99 -16.85
N VAL A 82 -4.90 12.97 -17.69
CA VAL A 82 -4.71 13.17 -19.16
C VAL A 82 -5.95 12.87 -19.97
N ARG A 83 -6.99 12.32 -19.36
CA ARG A 83 -8.26 11.99 -20.00
C ARG A 83 -9.40 12.02 -18.97
N GLY A 84 -10.61 11.74 -19.42
CA GLY A 84 -11.78 11.71 -18.54
C GLY A 84 -11.99 13.05 -17.86
N VAL A 85 -11.96 13.06 -16.53
CA VAL A 85 -12.20 14.28 -15.75
C VAL A 85 -11.07 15.31 -15.80
N ARG A 86 -9.87 14.88 -16.22
CA ARG A 86 -8.68 15.73 -16.37
C ARG A 86 -8.33 16.51 -15.09
N ASP A 87 -8.44 15.85 -13.95
CA ASP A 87 -8.09 16.45 -12.66
C ASP A 87 -6.61 16.23 -12.36
N ALA A 88 -5.81 17.27 -12.56
CA ALA A 88 -4.37 17.21 -12.37
C ALA A 88 -3.96 17.21 -10.89
N CYS A 89 -4.87 17.52 -9.98
CA CYS A 89 -4.56 17.63 -8.55
C CYS A 89 -5.09 16.47 -7.72
N SER A 90 -5.81 15.52 -8.34
CA SER A 90 -6.39 14.41 -7.59
C SER A 90 -5.32 13.41 -7.15
N SER A 91 -5.49 12.88 -5.96
CA SER A 91 -4.74 11.75 -5.45
C SER A 91 -5.70 10.78 -4.79
N THR A 92 -5.34 9.50 -4.78
CA THR A 92 -6.15 8.45 -4.18
C THR A 92 -5.39 7.81 -3.05
N ARG A 93 -6.04 7.65 -1.90
CA ARG A 93 -5.47 6.96 -0.74
C ARG A 93 -6.25 5.68 -0.50
N THR A 94 -5.52 4.56 -0.36
CA THR A 94 -6.08 3.27 0.01
C THR A 94 -5.35 2.73 1.22
N ARG A 95 -6.08 2.07 2.11
CA ARG A 95 -5.54 1.60 3.38
C ARG A 95 -6.18 0.28 3.78
N VAL A 96 -5.35 -0.64 4.28
CA VAL A 96 -5.79 -1.92 4.82
C VAL A 96 -5.10 -2.15 6.17
N ALA A 97 -5.88 -2.53 7.16
CA ALA A 97 -5.39 -2.94 8.47
C ALA A 97 -5.72 -4.42 8.69
N THR A 98 -4.76 -5.19 9.17
CA THR A 98 -4.92 -6.63 9.44
C THR A 98 -4.37 -6.97 10.81
N GLY A 99 -4.75 -8.16 11.33
CA GLY A 99 -4.35 -8.60 12.65
C GLY A 99 -4.91 -7.68 13.73
N ASP A 100 -4.11 -7.38 14.75
CA ASP A 100 -4.56 -6.54 15.86
C ASP A 100 -4.81 -5.09 15.45
N PHE A 101 -4.22 -4.62 14.36
CA PHE A 101 -4.52 -3.28 13.83
C PHE A 101 -5.96 -3.19 13.30
N LYS A 102 -6.55 -4.32 12.92
CA LYS A 102 -7.95 -4.36 12.51
C LYS A 102 -8.90 -4.31 13.71
N ASN A 103 -8.56 -5.00 14.79
CA ASN A 103 -9.46 -5.23 15.92
C ASN A 103 -9.26 -4.26 17.08
N ASP A 104 -8.06 -3.71 17.24
CA ASP A 104 -7.72 -2.78 18.33
C ASP A 104 -7.61 -1.36 17.76
N VAL A 105 -8.60 -0.53 18.08
CA VAL A 105 -8.70 0.84 17.57
C VAL A 105 -7.52 1.68 18.05
N ASP A 106 -7.11 1.54 19.32
CA ASP A 106 -6.03 2.35 19.87
C ASP A 106 -4.69 2.00 19.21
N LEU A 107 -4.44 0.71 19.02
CA LEU A 107 -3.23 0.25 18.35
C LEU A 107 -3.19 0.71 16.89
N ARG A 108 -4.32 0.62 16.19
CA ARG A 108 -4.43 1.12 14.82
C ARG A 108 -4.19 2.62 14.75
N ASN A 109 -4.72 3.40 15.69
CA ASN A 109 -4.52 4.84 15.71
C ASN A 109 -3.05 5.19 15.95
N GLN A 110 -2.34 4.44 16.77
CA GLN A 110 -0.89 4.61 16.93
C GLN A 110 -0.16 4.36 15.61
N ALA A 111 -0.52 3.30 14.89
CA ALA A 111 0.08 3.01 13.59
C ALA A 111 -0.20 4.11 12.57
N VAL A 112 -1.44 4.60 12.51
CA VAL A 112 -1.83 5.69 11.61
C VAL A 112 -1.05 6.96 11.92
N SER A 113 -0.80 7.25 13.19
CA SER A 113 -0.02 8.44 13.59
C SER A 113 1.44 8.41 13.09
N MET A 114 1.96 7.26 12.72
CA MET A 114 3.30 7.10 12.15
C MET A 114 3.34 7.39 10.64
N LEU A 115 2.20 7.53 10.00
CA LEU A 115 2.12 7.82 8.56
C LEU A 115 2.34 9.30 8.26
N ASP A 116 2.90 9.58 7.11
CA ASP A 116 3.06 10.95 6.60
C ASP A 116 1.77 11.50 5.99
#